data_d10e511e326fad443a7af57f4bdc6fdb
#
_entry.id   d10e511e326fad443a7af57f4bdc6fdb
#
_cell.length_a   1.000
_cell.length_b   1.000
_cell.length_c   1.000
_cell.angle_alpha   90.00
_cell.angle_beta   90.00
_cell.angle_gamma   90.00
#
_symmetry.space_group_name_H-M   'P 1'
#
loop_
_entity.id
_entity.type
_entity.pdbx_description
1 polymer ?
#
loop_
_entity_poly.entity_id
_entity_poly.type
_entity_poly.pdbx_seq_one_letter_code
_entity_poly.pdbx_strand_id
1 'polypeptide(L)'
;GGTVIYADWNSIKDTLDYDFATEKQFSYEGLSVDAAVKHLAKFASDIWQIHPFGEGNTRATAVFMIKYMKTFGFRVNNDAFEKNSWYFRNALVRANYTNLQKGVHATTKFLEMFFSNLLLGTDYELKNRYMHIDYVDGDKSQSINPKVPKYQFDTLDCSLEELAVLELVAQNPTIKQQELVNATGKSIATVKRIMKSLQDKNYIRRENGKRYGKWEVLVK
;
A
#
# COMPACT_ATOMS: atom_id res chain seq x y z
N GLY A 1 -27.62 -14.95 -7.91
CA GLY A 1 -26.42 -15.04 -7.08
C GLY A 1 -25.52 -13.86 -7.31
N GLY A 2 -24.80 -13.44 -6.28
CA GLY A 2 -23.85 -12.32 -6.40
C GLY A 2 -22.71 -12.71 -7.33
N THR A 3 -22.21 -11.73 -8.07
CA THR A 3 -21.06 -11.88 -8.95
C THR A 3 -20.30 -10.56 -8.99
N VAL A 4 -19.03 -10.61 -9.38
CA VAL A 4 -18.27 -9.40 -9.73
C VAL A 4 -18.73 -8.96 -11.12
N ILE A 5 -19.02 -7.68 -11.25
CA ILE A 5 -19.37 -7.07 -12.55
C ILE A 5 -18.09 -6.42 -13.09
N TYR A 6 -17.69 -6.84 -14.28
CA TYR A 6 -16.54 -6.28 -15.00
C TYR A 6 -17.01 -5.23 -16.01
N ALA A 7 -16.08 -4.42 -16.49
CA ALA A 7 -16.37 -3.43 -17.54
C ALA A 7 -16.80 -4.13 -18.84
N ASP A 8 -17.73 -3.48 -19.57
CA ASP A 8 -18.05 -3.90 -20.93
C ASP A 8 -16.83 -3.69 -21.84
N TRP A 9 -16.60 -4.63 -22.76
CA TRP A 9 -15.43 -4.60 -23.64
C TRP A 9 -15.30 -3.31 -24.47
N ASN A 10 -16.40 -2.66 -24.83
CA ASN A 10 -16.39 -1.38 -25.54
C ASN A 10 -15.93 -0.21 -24.66
N SER A 11 -16.09 -0.33 -23.33
CA SER A 11 -15.78 0.74 -22.38
C SER A 11 -14.40 0.58 -21.71
N ILE A 12 -13.71 -0.54 -21.92
CA ILE A 12 -12.41 -0.84 -21.26
C ILE A 12 -11.43 0.34 -21.41
N LYS A 13 -11.22 0.81 -22.67
CA LYS A 13 -10.26 1.87 -22.92
C LYS A 13 -10.63 3.16 -22.21
N ASP A 14 -11.88 3.59 -22.34
CA ASP A 14 -12.33 4.86 -21.77
C ASP A 14 -12.34 4.83 -20.24
N THR A 15 -12.67 3.67 -19.65
CA THR A 15 -12.62 3.47 -18.19
C THR A 15 -11.17 3.50 -17.68
N LEU A 16 -10.24 2.83 -18.38
CA LEU A 16 -8.81 2.90 -18.05
C LEU A 16 -8.28 4.33 -18.15
N ASP A 17 -8.57 5.02 -19.24
CA ASP A 17 -8.15 6.40 -19.45
C ASP A 17 -8.69 7.32 -18.34
N TYR A 18 -9.94 7.14 -17.94
CA TYR A 18 -10.57 7.89 -16.85
C TYR A 18 -9.89 7.61 -15.50
N ASP A 19 -9.71 6.35 -15.12
CA ASP A 19 -9.12 5.98 -13.84
C ASP A 19 -7.67 6.44 -13.73
N PHE A 20 -6.88 6.29 -14.79
CA PHE A 20 -5.51 6.80 -14.82
C PHE A 20 -5.43 8.33 -14.81
N ALA A 21 -6.34 9.02 -15.49
CA ALA A 21 -6.40 10.49 -15.46
C ALA A 21 -6.79 10.99 -14.06
N THR A 22 -7.75 10.34 -13.42
CA THR A 22 -8.18 10.63 -12.05
C THR A 22 -7.03 10.42 -11.05
N GLU A 23 -6.35 9.28 -11.13
CA GLU A 23 -5.22 8.97 -10.25
C GLU A 23 -4.05 9.92 -10.46
N LYS A 24 -3.78 10.32 -11.70
CA LYS A 24 -2.73 11.32 -12.02
C LYS A 24 -2.99 12.68 -11.40
N GLN A 25 -4.26 13.05 -11.21
CA GLN A 25 -4.68 14.30 -10.58
C GLN A 25 -4.77 14.18 -9.05
N PHE A 26 -4.82 12.96 -8.54
CA PHE A 26 -4.92 12.72 -7.11
C PHE A 26 -3.61 13.10 -6.40
N SER A 27 -3.73 13.84 -5.28
CA SER A 27 -2.59 14.22 -4.46
C SER A 27 -2.53 13.40 -3.19
N TYR A 28 -1.42 12.73 -2.97
CA TYR A 28 -1.11 12.07 -1.70
C TYR A 28 -0.56 13.04 -0.64
N GLU A 29 -0.35 14.32 -1.00
CA GLU A 29 0.16 15.34 -0.09
C GLU A 29 -0.87 15.67 1.00
N GLY A 30 -0.46 15.65 2.25
CA GLY A 30 -1.31 15.94 3.41
C GLY A 30 -2.27 14.80 3.80
N LEU A 31 -2.22 13.65 3.15
CA LEU A 31 -2.97 12.47 3.59
C LEU A 31 -2.25 11.75 4.73
N SER A 32 -3.02 11.21 5.67
CA SER A 32 -2.48 10.20 6.58
C SER A 32 -2.07 8.94 5.81
N VAL A 33 -1.13 8.17 6.34
CA VAL A 33 -0.69 6.92 5.72
C VAL A 33 -1.84 5.93 5.55
N ASP A 34 -2.74 5.85 6.55
CA ASP A 34 -3.96 5.02 6.46
C ASP A 34 -4.86 5.45 5.29
N ALA A 35 -5.09 6.76 5.11
CA ALA A 35 -5.86 7.27 3.98
C ALA A 35 -5.18 6.97 2.63
N ALA A 36 -3.86 7.06 2.57
CA ALA A 36 -3.09 6.71 1.37
C ALA A 36 -3.18 5.21 1.04
N VAL A 37 -3.08 4.33 2.04
CA VAL A 37 -3.25 2.87 1.87
C VAL A 37 -4.66 2.54 1.39
N LYS A 38 -5.69 3.17 1.95
CA LYS A 38 -7.09 3.02 1.51
C LYS A 38 -7.28 3.44 0.06
N HIS A 39 -6.68 4.57 -0.32
CA HIS A 39 -6.74 5.03 -1.71
C HIS A 39 -6.02 4.06 -2.66
N LEU A 40 -4.83 3.59 -2.32
CA LEU A 40 -4.10 2.58 -3.11
C LEU A 40 -4.90 1.28 -3.26
N ALA A 41 -5.55 0.82 -2.18
CA ALA A 41 -6.40 -0.36 -2.21
C ALA A 41 -7.62 -0.17 -3.14
N LYS A 42 -8.25 0.99 -3.06
CA LYS A 42 -9.37 1.37 -3.95
C LYS A 42 -8.91 1.41 -5.41
N PHE A 43 -7.82 2.11 -5.70
CA PHE A 43 -7.27 2.23 -7.05
C PHE A 43 -6.88 0.88 -7.66
N ALA A 44 -6.22 0.00 -6.89
CA ALA A 44 -5.91 -1.37 -7.32
C ALA A 44 -7.18 -2.18 -7.64
N SER A 45 -8.24 -2.00 -6.83
CA SER A 45 -9.54 -2.63 -7.03
C SER A 45 -10.22 -2.14 -8.32
N ASP A 46 -10.23 -0.84 -8.57
CA ASP A 46 -10.87 -0.22 -9.74
C ASP A 46 -10.18 -0.69 -11.03
N ILE A 47 -8.85 -0.60 -11.12
CA ILE A 47 -8.09 -1.09 -12.26
C ILE A 47 -8.34 -2.59 -12.52
N TRP A 48 -8.40 -3.40 -11.46
CA TRP A 48 -8.66 -4.84 -11.62
C TRP A 48 -10.08 -5.11 -12.11
N GLN A 49 -11.07 -4.35 -11.66
CA GLN A 49 -12.48 -4.51 -12.05
C GLN A 49 -12.71 -4.24 -13.53
N ILE A 50 -11.93 -3.38 -14.16
CA ILE A 50 -12.01 -3.13 -15.60
C ILE A 50 -11.79 -4.42 -16.40
N HIS A 51 -10.92 -5.29 -15.91
CA HIS A 51 -10.67 -6.64 -16.47
C HIS A 51 -10.27 -6.63 -17.95
N PRO A 52 -9.23 -5.85 -18.34
CA PRO A 52 -8.94 -5.56 -19.75
C PRO A 52 -8.41 -6.76 -20.54
N PHE A 53 -8.01 -7.85 -19.88
CA PHE A 53 -7.44 -9.03 -20.53
C PHE A 53 -8.36 -10.24 -20.40
N GLY A 54 -8.33 -11.16 -21.37
CA GLY A 54 -9.06 -12.43 -21.27
C GLY A 54 -8.65 -13.26 -20.05
N GLU A 55 -7.37 -13.20 -19.67
CA GLU A 55 -6.81 -13.81 -18.45
C GLU A 55 -5.60 -13.05 -17.93
N GLY A 56 -5.18 -13.35 -16.71
CA GLY A 56 -4.00 -12.74 -16.12
C GLY A 56 -4.22 -11.36 -15.50
N ASN A 57 -5.46 -10.86 -15.39
CA ASN A 57 -5.76 -9.53 -14.85
C ASN A 57 -5.20 -9.30 -13.44
N THR A 58 -5.27 -10.29 -12.54
CA THR A 58 -4.67 -10.19 -11.20
C THR A 58 -3.15 -10.02 -11.26
N ARG A 59 -2.47 -10.75 -12.15
CA ARG A 59 -1.01 -10.62 -12.33
C ARG A 59 -0.64 -9.26 -12.91
N ALA A 60 -1.40 -8.80 -13.91
CA ALA A 60 -1.20 -7.48 -14.51
C ALA A 60 -1.38 -6.37 -13.47
N THR A 61 -2.43 -6.43 -12.65
CA THR A 61 -2.67 -5.49 -11.54
C THR A 61 -1.52 -5.53 -10.52
N ALA A 62 -1.05 -6.72 -10.12
CA ALA A 62 0.08 -6.84 -9.20
C ALA A 62 1.35 -6.18 -9.75
N VAL A 63 1.72 -6.48 -11.00
CA VAL A 63 2.89 -5.89 -11.67
C VAL A 63 2.75 -4.37 -11.80
N PHE A 64 1.56 -3.90 -12.17
CA PHE A 64 1.27 -2.47 -12.23
C PHE A 64 1.44 -1.81 -10.86
N MET A 65 0.84 -2.34 -9.80
CA MET A 65 0.95 -1.79 -8.44
C MET A 65 2.38 -1.79 -7.92
N ILE A 66 3.17 -2.84 -8.20
CA ILE A 66 4.60 -2.86 -7.88
C ILE A 66 5.33 -1.68 -8.54
N LYS A 67 5.11 -1.48 -9.86
CA LYS A 67 5.73 -0.36 -10.58
C LYS A 67 5.24 0.99 -10.04
N TYR A 68 3.95 1.10 -9.77
CA TYR A 68 3.36 2.32 -9.27
C TYR A 68 3.92 2.69 -7.89
N MET A 69 3.96 1.78 -6.93
CA MET A 69 4.54 2.02 -5.62
C MET A 69 6.04 2.37 -5.66
N LYS A 70 6.79 1.83 -6.65
CA LYS A 70 8.18 2.24 -6.88
C LYS A 70 8.31 3.70 -7.29
N THR A 71 7.30 4.32 -7.92
CA THR A 71 7.34 5.75 -8.25
C THR A 71 7.38 6.64 -7.00
N PHE A 72 6.85 6.18 -5.88
CA PHE A 72 6.94 6.85 -4.58
C PHE A 72 8.27 6.57 -3.86
N GLY A 73 9.03 5.58 -4.30
CA GLY A 73 10.33 5.21 -3.72
C GLY A 73 10.31 3.96 -2.84
N PHE A 74 9.18 3.25 -2.78
CA PHE A 74 9.10 1.99 -2.03
C PHE A 74 9.92 0.88 -2.69
N ARG A 75 10.60 0.07 -1.85
CA ARG A 75 11.28 -1.14 -2.28
C ARG A 75 10.32 -2.32 -2.32
N VAL A 76 9.48 -2.35 -3.30
CA VAL A 76 8.50 -3.43 -3.52
C VAL A 76 9.00 -4.35 -4.61
N ASN A 77 8.95 -5.65 -4.36
CA ASN A 77 9.23 -6.70 -5.34
C ASN A 77 8.01 -7.63 -5.49
N ASN A 78 8.18 -8.70 -6.26
CA ASN A 78 7.09 -9.66 -6.50
C ASN A 78 6.85 -10.64 -5.34
N ASP A 79 7.79 -10.77 -4.39
CA ASP A 79 7.77 -11.87 -3.40
C ASP A 79 6.50 -11.85 -2.54
N ALA A 80 6.06 -10.67 -2.10
CA ALA A 80 4.85 -10.52 -1.29
C ALA A 80 3.59 -10.91 -2.08
N PHE A 81 3.53 -10.54 -3.37
CA PHE A 81 2.41 -10.88 -4.26
C PHE A 81 2.41 -12.37 -4.60
N GLU A 82 3.57 -12.96 -4.87
CA GLU A 82 3.72 -14.38 -5.15
C GLU A 82 3.32 -15.23 -3.95
N LYS A 83 3.88 -14.93 -2.78
CA LYS A 83 3.57 -15.63 -1.53
C LYS A 83 2.09 -15.57 -1.15
N ASN A 84 1.43 -14.45 -1.45
CA ASN A 84 0.04 -14.20 -1.09
C ASN A 84 -0.88 -14.08 -2.33
N SER A 85 -0.55 -14.72 -3.45
CA SER A 85 -1.25 -14.55 -4.74
C SER A 85 -2.75 -14.86 -4.65
N TRP A 86 -3.12 -15.93 -3.96
CA TRP A 86 -4.52 -16.28 -3.71
C TRP A 86 -5.23 -15.29 -2.80
N TYR A 87 -4.54 -14.80 -1.78
CA TYR A 87 -5.09 -13.77 -0.90
C TYR A 87 -5.34 -12.48 -1.69
N PHE A 88 -4.36 -11.99 -2.43
CA PHE A 88 -4.48 -10.77 -3.22
C PHE A 88 -5.62 -10.87 -4.25
N ARG A 89 -5.72 -12.01 -4.97
CA ARG A 89 -6.84 -12.26 -5.89
C ARG A 89 -8.19 -12.23 -5.18
N ASN A 90 -8.33 -12.93 -4.06
CA ASN A 90 -9.59 -12.99 -3.33
C ASN A 90 -9.94 -11.65 -2.69
N ALA A 91 -8.94 -10.86 -2.26
CA ALA A 91 -9.14 -9.50 -1.77
C ALA A 91 -9.68 -8.56 -2.86
N LEU A 92 -9.17 -8.67 -4.10
CA LEU A 92 -9.71 -7.94 -5.27
C LEU A 92 -11.16 -8.37 -5.58
N VAL A 93 -11.46 -9.67 -5.50
CA VAL A 93 -12.84 -10.15 -5.64
C VAL A 93 -13.73 -9.57 -4.55
N ARG A 94 -13.29 -9.60 -3.27
CA ARG A 94 -14.08 -9.06 -2.15
C ARG A 94 -14.29 -7.54 -2.22
N ALA A 95 -13.35 -6.83 -2.81
CA ALA A 95 -13.47 -5.39 -3.03
C ALA A 95 -14.57 -5.04 -4.06
N ASN A 96 -14.93 -5.99 -4.93
CA ASN A 96 -15.89 -5.80 -6.03
C ASN A 96 -17.13 -6.69 -5.94
N TYR A 97 -17.25 -7.52 -4.88
CA TYR A 97 -18.37 -8.44 -4.74
C TYR A 97 -19.44 -7.90 -3.81
N THR A 98 -20.66 -7.85 -4.30
CA THR A 98 -21.86 -7.49 -3.52
C THR A 98 -22.96 -8.54 -3.71
N ASN A 99 -23.56 -8.97 -2.61
CA ASN A 99 -24.76 -9.82 -2.59
C ASN A 99 -25.74 -9.29 -1.53
N LEU A 100 -26.64 -8.43 -1.96
CA LEU A 100 -27.60 -7.77 -1.06
C LEU A 100 -28.55 -8.76 -0.38
N GLN A 101 -28.88 -9.88 -1.05
CA GLN A 101 -29.75 -10.92 -0.48
C GLN A 101 -29.11 -11.60 0.74
N LYS A 102 -27.79 -11.71 0.74
CA LYS A 102 -27.00 -12.26 1.86
C LYS A 102 -26.44 -11.17 2.80
N GLY A 103 -26.78 -9.90 2.59
CA GLY A 103 -26.21 -8.79 3.37
C GLY A 103 -24.71 -8.59 3.15
N VAL A 104 -24.17 -9.05 2.03
CA VAL A 104 -22.74 -8.95 1.72
C VAL A 104 -22.48 -7.71 0.89
N HIS A 105 -21.64 -6.82 1.38
CA HIS A 105 -21.19 -5.61 0.69
C HIS A 105 -19.73 -5.73 0.24
N ALA A 106 -19.40 -5.06 -0.86
CA ALA A 106 -18.01 -4.90 -1.29
C ALA A 106 -17.17 -4.21 -0.21
N THR A 107 -15.91 -4.61 -0.06
CA THR A 107 -15.00 -4.05 0.94
C THR A 107 -13.54 -4.14 0.51
N THR A 108 -12.82 -3.05 0.61
CA THR A 108 -11.38 -2.97 0.34
C THR A 108 -10.51 -3.39 1.53
N LYS A 109 -11.10 -3.65 2.71
CA LYS A 109 -10.41 -3.99 3.96
C LYS A 109 -9.27 -5.01 3.79
N PHE A 110 -9.49 -6.04 3.00
CA PHE A 110 -8.49 -7.10 2.82
C PHE A 110 -7.32 -6.65 1.92
N LEU A 111 -7.58 -5.77 0.95
CA LEU A 111 -6.53 -5.12 0.18
C LEU A 111 -5.75 -4.12 1.05
N GLU A 112 -6.43 -3.37 1.91
CA GLU A 112 -5.81 -2.46 2.86
C GLU A 112 -4.85 -3.20 3.79
N MET A 113 -5.27 -4.34 4.34
CA MET A 113 -4.40 -5.21 5.15
C MET A 113 -3.16 -5.69 4.37
N PHE A 114 -3.34 -6.09 3.11
CA PHE A 114 -2.25 -6.52 2.25
C PHE A 114 -1.25 -5.38 1.99
N PHE A 115 -1.74 -4.20 1.61
CA PHE A 115 -0.89 -3.04 1.35
C PHE A 115 -0.26 -2.49 2.63
N SER A 116 -0.94 -2.55 3.77
CA SER A 116 -0.35 -2.20 5.07
C SER A 116 0.85 -3.10 5.40
N ASN A 117 0.73 -4.41 5.23
CA ASN A 117 1.86 -5.32 5.41
C ASN A 117 3.02 -5.00 4.46
N LEU A 118 2.68 -4.63 3.22
CA LEU A 118 3.66 -4.37 2.17
C LEU A 118 4.41 -3.04 2.37
N LEU A 119 3.70 -2.00 2.79
CA LEU A 119 4.21 -0.62 2.82
C LEU A 119 4.58 -0.16 4.23
N LEU A 120 3.93 -0.69 5.25
CA LEU A 120 4.11 -0.26 6.65
C LEU A 120 4.83 -1.32 7.50
N GLY A 121 5.12 -2.49 6.92
CA GLY A 121 5.70 -3.61 7.68
C GLY A 121 4.79 -4.13 8.79
N THR A 122 3.47 -3.93 8.69
CA THR A 122 2.50 -4.53 9.61
C THR A 122 2.47 -6.04 9.44
N ASP A 123 1.93 -6.76 10.41
CA ASP A 123 1.88 -8.23 10.41
C ASP A 123 0.40 -8.70 10.47
N TYR A 124 -0.44 -8.13 9.60
CA TYR A 124 -1.80 -8.64 9.45
C TYR A 124 -1.80 -10.08 8.96
N GLU A 125 -2.63 -10.91 9.56
CA GLU A 125 -2.77 -12.31 9.16
C GLU A 125 -3.60 -12.39 7.86
N LEU A 126 -2.92 -12.69 6.75
CA LEU A 126 -3.52 -12.75 5.41
C LEU A 126 -4.13 -14.13 5.14
N LYS A 127 -5.29 -14.42 5.73
CA LYS A 127 -6.00 -15.70 5.56
C LYS A 127 -7.22 -15.57 4.66
N ASN A 128 -7.29 -16.41 3.63
CA ASN A 128 -8.41 -16.46 2.68
C ASN A 128 -9.76 -16.77 3.34
N ARG A 129 -9.78 -17.55 4.41
CA ARG A 129 -11.02 -17.90 5.13
C ARG A 129 -11.79 -16.69 5.65
N TYR A 130 -11.11 -15.59 6.00
CA TYR A 130 -11.76 -14.37 6.51
C TYR A 130 -12.52 -13.61 5.41
N MET A 131 -12.27 -13.90 4.15
CA MET A 131 -12.95 -13.32 2.99
C MET A 131 -14.19 -14.12 2.57
N HIS A 132 -14.37 -15.32 3.13
CA HIS A 132 -15.53 -16.16 2.78
C HIS A 132 -16.82 -15.50 3.27
N ILE A 133 -17.84 -15.44 2.41
CA ILE A 133 -19.10 -14.73 2.71
C ILE A 133 -19.94 -15.41 3.79
N ASP A 134 -19.75 -16.69 4.01
CA ASP A 134 -20.40 -17.46 5.05
C ASP A 134 -19.47 -17.67 6.28
N TYR A 135 -18.34 -16.93 6.35
CA TYR A 135 -17.46 -16.98 7.51
C TYR A 135 -18.10 -16.24 8.67
N VAL A 136 -18.49 -17.00 9.69
CA VAL A 136 -18.94 -16.49 10.98
C VAL A 136 -17.74 -16.53 11.91
N ASP A 137 -17.35 -15.39 12.44
CA ASP A 137 -16.33 -15.32 13.50
C ASP A 137 -16.86 -16.09 14.71
N GLY A 138 -16.46 -17.34 14.85
CA GLY A 138 -16.81 -18.17 15.99
C GLY A 138 -16.17 -17.59 17.24
N ASP A 139 -16.97 -16.88 18.00
CA ASP A 139 -16.82 -16.44 19.37
C ASP A 139 -15.38 -16.49 19.96
N LYS A 140 -14.55 -15.66 19.43
CA LYS A 140 -13.40 -15.02 20.10
C LYS A 140 -13.08 -13.81 19.27
N SER A 141 -13.28 -12.64 19.86
CA SER A 141 -12.71 -11.36 19.45
C SER A 141 -11.18 -11.45 19.31
N GLN A 142 -10.71 -12.28 18.38
CA GLN A 142 -9.45 -12.02 17.74
C GLN A 142 -9.70 -10.81 16.85
N SER A 143 -9.71 -9.64 17.54
CA SER A 143 -9.42 -8.41 16.83
C SER A 143 -8.29 -8.78 15.87
N ILE A 144 -8.50 -8.47 14.59
CA ILE A 144 -7.43 -8.48 13.60
C ILE A 144 -6.53 -7.31 14.02
N ASN A 145 -5.93 -7.43 15.20
CA ASN A 145 -4.95 -6.49 15.69
C ASN A 145 -3.62 -6.99 15.12
N PRO A 146 -3.00 -6.22 14.22
CA PRO A 146 -1.64 -6.52 13.84
C PRO A 146 -0.79 -6.55 15.11
N LYS A 147 0.21 -7.44 15.16
CA LYS A 147 1.30 -7.24 16.10
C LYS A 147 1.78 -5.82 15.85
N VAL A 148 1.77 -5.00 16.90
CA VAL A 148 2.14 -3.59 16.81
C VAL A 148 3.45 -3.50 16.02
N PRO A 149 3.48 -2.80 14.87
CA PRO A 149 4.71 -2.64 14.12
C PRO A 149 5.77 -2.02 15.01
N LYS A 150 7.04 -2.28 14.74
CA LYS A 150 8.15 -1.66 15.47
C LYS A 150 8.04 -0.12 15.45
N TYR A 151 7.36 0.41 14.45
CA TYR A 151 7.03 1.83 14.29
C TYR A 151 5.55 1.95 13.88
N GLN A 152 4.78 2.83 14.55
CA GLN A 152 3.39 3.14 14.19
C GLN A 152 3.39 4.26 13.13
N PHE A 153 3.51 3.87 11.86
CA PHE A 153 3.49 4.83 10.75
C PHE A 153 2.08 5.21 10.28
N ASP A 154 1.08 4.47 10.69
CA ASP A 154 -0.33 4.63 10.27
C ASP A 154 -0.96 5.97 10.68
N THR A 155 -0.48 6.56 11.77
CA THR A 155 -0.97 7.85 12.29
C THR A 155 -0.11 9.05 11.88
N LEU A 156 0.97 8.85 11.12
CA LEU A 156 1.88 9.92 10.75
C LEU A 156 1.32 10.81 9.65
N ASP A 157 1.51 12.10 9.80
CA ASP A 157 1.32 13.08 8.72
C ASP A 157 2.57 13.09 7.81
N CYS A 158 2.57 12.15 6.87
CA CYS A 158 3.74 11.85 6.04
C CYS A 158 3.26 11.48 4.63
N SER A 159 3.88 12.09 3.62
CA SER A 159 3.64 11.66 2.25
C SER A 159 4.17 10.24 2.01
N LEU A 160 3.69 9.55 0.96
CA LEU A 160 4.20 8.23 0.59
C LEU A 160 5.71 8.24 0.33
N GLU A 161 6.25 9.32 -0.24
CA GLU A 161 7.69 9.49 -0.46
C GLU A 161 8.47 9.64 0.85
N GLU A 162 7.92 10.40 1.80
CA GLU A 162 8.50 10.53 3.14
C GLU A 162 8.47 9.21 3.89
N LEU A 163 7.36 8.48 3.80
CA LEU A 163 7.22 7.15 4.38
C LEU A 163 8.26 6.18 3.84
N ALA A 164 8.44 6.12 2.52
CA ALA A 164 9.42 5.26 1.89
C ALA A 164 10.86 5.56 2.37
N VAL A 165 11.20 6.83 2.53
CA VAL A 165 12.52 7.24 3.08
C VAL A 165 12.61 6.90 4.57
N LEU A 166 11.55 7.13 5.34
CA LEU A 166 11.49 6.83 6.77
C LEU A 166 11.71 5.32 7.05
N GLU A 167 11.07 4.45 6.25
CA GLU A 167 11.28 3.01 6.32
C GLU A 167 12.74 2.62 6.05
N LEU A 168 13.36 3.19 5.01
CA LEU A 168 14.75 2.93 4.69
C LEU A 168 15.70 3.35 5.81
N VAL A 169 15.43 4.49 6.44
CA VAL A 169 16.17 4.99 7.60
C VAL A 169 15.96 4.09 8.81
N ALA A 170 14.74 3.61 9.05
CA ALA A 170 14.44 2.68 10.14
C ALA A 170 15.13 1.33 9.97
N GLN A 171 15.23 0.82 8.75
CA GLN A 171 15.91 -0.44 8.42
C GLN A 171 17.45 -0.30 8.51
N ASN A 172 17.99 0.85 8.09
CA ASN A 172 19.41 1.15 8.13
C ASN A 172 19.68 2.55 8.70
N PRO A 173 19.86 2.69 10.02
CA PRO A 173 20.11 3.99 10.65
C PRO A 173 21.40 4.70 10.19
N THR A 174 22.32 4.00 9.54
CA THR A 174 23.58 4.57 9.02
C THR A 174 23.50 4.95 7.54
N ILE A 175 22.34 4.77 6.92
CA ILE A 175 22.11 4.99 5.48
C ILE A 175 22.55 6.41 5.06
N LYS A 176 23.30 6.49 3.98
CA LYS A 176 23.76 7.76 3.41
C LYS A 176 22.72 8.29 2.41
N GLN A 177 22.73 9.62 2.19
CA GLN A 177 21.82 10.22 1.22
C GLN A 177 21.97 9.64 -0.19
N GLN A 178 23.19 9.28 -0.60
CA GLN A 178 23.41 8.65 -1.92
C GLN A 178 22.78 7.24 -1.99
N GLU A 179 22.79 6.50 -0.91
CA GLU A 179 22.12 5.19 -0.83
C GLU A 179 20.60 5.33 -0.86
N LEU A 180 20.05 6.41 -0.25
CA LEU A 180 18.63 6.76 -0.39
C LEU A 180 18.25 7.12 -1.82
N VAL A 181 19.11 7.88 -2.54
CA VAL A 181 18.95 8.18 -3.97
C VAL A 181 18.86 6.88 -4.78
N ASN A 182 19.81 5.98 -4.58
CA ASN A 182 19.85 4.70 -5.30
C ASN A 182 18.65 3.80 -4.95
N ALA A 183 18.21 3.84 -3.69
CA ALA A 183 17.12 3.01 -3.21
C ALA A 183 15.73 3.48 -3.69
N THR A 184 15.52 4.81 -3.68
CA THR A 184 14.22 5.41 -4.02
C THR A 184 14.09 5.80 -5.48
N GLY A 185 15.20 5.86 -6.23
CA GLY A 185 15.24 6.37 -7.60
C GLY A 185 15.01 7.89 -7.69
N LYS A 186 14.99 8.62 -6.56
CA LYS A 186 14.75 10.06 -6.51
C LYS A 186 16.06 10.85 -6.71
N SER A 187 15.94 12.13 -7.10
CA SER A 187 17.11 13.01 -7.18
C SER A 187 17.68 13.29 -5.78
N ILE A 188 18.96 13.64 -5.72
CA ILE A 188 19.61 14.04 -4.45
C ILE A 188 18.93 15.27 -3.82
N ALA A 189 18.41 16.20 -4.65
CA ALA A 189 17.68 17.36 -4.16
C ALA A 189 16.37 16.95 -3.48
N THR A 190 15.61 16.03 -4.09
CA THR A 190 14.38 15.49 -3.54
C THR A 190 14.65 14.74 -2.23
N VAL A 191 15.66 13.86 -2.19
CA VAL A 191 16.05 13.14 -0.97
C VAL A 191 16.40 14.10 0.16
N LYS A 192 17.19 15.16 -0.13
CA LYS A 192 17.53 16.19 0.87
C LYS A 192 16.29 16.93 1.41
N ARG A 193 15.34 17.27 0.52
CA ARG A 193 14.08 17.92 0.90
C ARG A 193 13.26 17.00 1.82
N ILE A 194 13.11 15.72 1.46
CA ILE A 194 12.40 14.73 2.28
C ILE A 194 13.06 14.56 3.64
N MET A 195 14.37 14.36 3.69
CA MET A 195 15.11 14.21 4.94
C MET A 195 14.97 15.44 5.84
N LYS A 196 14.95 16.64 5.26
CA LYS A 196 14.71 17.87 6.01
C LYS A 196 13.28 17.91 6.55
N SER A 197 12.29 17.60 5.73
CA SER A 197 10.88 17.54 6.16
C SER A 197 10.68 16.56 7.32
N LEU A 198 11.25 15.36 7.24
CA LEU A 198 11.18 14.37 8.32
C LEU A 198 11.85 14.85 9.62
N GLN A 199 12.93 15.66 9.52
CA GLN A 199 13.56 16.28 10.69
C GLN A 199 12.70 17.41 11.26
N ASP A 200 12.13 18.27 10.41
CA ASP A 200 11.28 19.39 10.82
C ASP A 200 9.98 18.88 11.50
N LYS A 201 9.47 17.71 11.08
CA LYS A 201 8.36 17.00 11.72
C LYS A 201 8.75 16.21 12.98
N ASN A 202 10.05 16.23 13.37
CA ASN A 202 10.58 15.42 14.47
C ASN A 202 10.35 13.90 14.32
N TYR A 203 10.35 13.38 13.10
CA TYR A 203 10.24 11.95 12.84
C TYR A 203 11.58 11.24 12.83
N ILE A 204 12.65 11.98 12.47
CA ILE A 204 14.03 11.49 12.54
C ILE A 204 14.95 12.55 13.17
N ARG A 205 15.98 12.10 13.84
CA ARG A 205 17.04 12.94 14.39
C ARG A 205 18.42 12.39 14.03
N ARG A 206 19.38 13.27 13.80
CA ARG A 206 20.78 12.86 13.62
C ARG A 206 21.51 12.81 14.96
N GLU A 207 22.05 11.65 15.30
CA GLU A 207 22.93 11.48 16.46
C GLU A 207 24.41 11.43 16.04
N ASN A 208 25.31 11.82 16.96
CA ASN A 208 26.76 11.70 16.85
C ASN A 208 27.44 12.44 15.67
N GLY A 209 26.84 13.56 15.21
CA GLY A 209 27.46 14.49 14.26
C GLY A 209 27.52 13.99 12.80
N LYS A 210 28.25 14.74 11.95
CA LYS A 210 28.24 14.51 10.50
C LYS A 210 29.06 13.32 10.03
N ARG A 211 30.12 12.94 10.77
CA ARG A 211 31.13 11.99 10.29
C ARG A 211 30.85 10.53 10.68
N TYR A 212 30.28 10.33 11.88
CA TYR A 212 29.96 9.01 12.43
C TYR A 212 28.49 8.89 12.89
N GLY A 213 27.65 9.85 12.47
CA GLY A 213 26.30 9.96 12.93
C GLY A 213 25.39 8.92 12.31
N LYS A 214 24.49 8.42 13.12
CA LYS A 214 23.35 7.59 12.71
C LYS A 214 22.06 8.40 12.77
N TRP A 215 21.05 7.94 12.08
CA TRP A 215 19.69 8.45 12.18
C TRP A 215 18.94 7.70 13.28
N GLU A 216 18.32 8.43 14.15
CA GLU A 216 17.36 7.91 15.11
C GLU A 216 15.95 8.17 14.60
N VAL A 217 15.11 7.14 14.55
CA VAL A 217 13.69 7.26 14.27
C VAL A 217 12.96 7.52 15.57
N LEU A 218 12.27 8.66 15.67
CA LEU A 218 11.63 9.16 16.90
C LEU A 218 10.16 8.78 17.00
N VAL A 219 9.53 8.33 15.91
CA VAL A 219 8.14 7.88 15.85
C VAL A 219 8.06 6.42 16.30
N LYS A 220 7.08 6.13 17.15
CA LYS A 220 6.82 4.79 17.72
C LYS A 220 5.48 4.28 17.24
#